data_9f95d54a9e9bfd52cdcd31b97d9d8bd1
#
_entry.id   9f95d54a9e9bfd52cdcd31b97d9d8bd1
#
_cell.length_a   1.000
_cell.length_b   1.000
_cell.length_c   1.000
_cell.angle_alpha   90.00
_cell.angle_beta   90.00
_cell.angle_gamma   90.00
#
_symmetry.space_group_name_H-M   'P 1'
#
loop_
_entity.id
_entity.type
_entity.pdbx_description
1 polymer ?
#
loop_
_entity_poly.entity_id
_entity_poly.type
_entity_poly.pdbx_seq_one_letter_code
_entity_poly.pdbx_strand_id
1 'polypeptide(L)'
;SGRFERNRKPKAYNKTSGQNLFLFFFLLFPIAQFLIFYVGVAANTLKLAFQVWDADTQTYFFSFATFERAFNEFFVTGEMSLLIKNSAIQFATGLFIGMPLQIMVAYVVFKQVPLSNVFKVILFMPNIISSLVFVMCAKALIQKGLPILMNDEGLRLLNQYNSSSFYTVLIFGMWMNFAGGLIIYLSAMCSISKDIMEYGQLENMSSLKEFWYIVLPSIFPTIVTYIIVAIAAFFTNYGHFYSFYGGEGSGMQVYMTLGLYFFKKVAGGLNTPMSSLRSEYPIVSASGIMFTAIVAPITFLTKHLLEKYGP
;
A
#
# COMPACT_ATOMS: atom_id res chain seq x y z
N SER A 1 -5.38 0.44 64.69
CA SER A 1 -4.96 1.78 64.23
C SER A 1 -4.57 1.66 62.77
N GLY A 2 -5.56 1.65 61.89
CA GLY A 2 -5.38 1.60 60.44
C GLY A 2 -5.38 3.03 59.89
N ARG A 3 -4.24 3.50 59.40
CA ARG A 3 -4.15 4.73 58.62
C ARG A 3 -4.50 4.40 57.16
N PHE A 4 -5.64 4.94 56.72
CA PHE A 4 -6.01 5.02 55.29
C PHE A 4 -4.94 5.81 54.52
N GLU A 5 -4.20 5.16 53.64
CA GLU A 5 -3.40 5.85 52.63
C GLU A 5 -4.33 6.60 51.69
N ARG A 6 -4.29 7.93 51.79
CA ARG A 6 -4.96 8.83 50.84
C ARG A 6 -4.40 8.62 49.44
N ASN A 7 -5.24 8.15 48.54
CA ASN A 7 -5.05 8.14 47.10
C ASN A 7 -4.58 9.54 46.67
N ARG A 8 -3.28 9.73 46.51
CA ARG A 8 -2.72 10.93 45.89
C ARG A 8 -2.96 10.81 44.40
N LYS A 9 -3.94 11.56 43.88
CA LYS A 9 -4.07 11.79 42.43
C LYS A 9 -2.69 12.21 41.91
N PRO A 10 -2.22 11.64 40.76
CA PRO A 10 -0.95 12.05 40.20
C PRO A 10 -1.00 13.56 39.94
N LYS A 11 -0.02 14.29 40.45
CA LYS A 11 0.13 15.73 40.23
C LYS A 11 0.19 15.93 38.71
N ALA A 12 -0.75 16.70 38.16
CA ALA A 12 -0.66 17.16 36.80
C ALA A 12 0.72 17.81 36.60
N TYR A 13 1.51 17.26 35.70
CA TYR A 13 2.85 17.75 35.41
C TYR A 13 2.71 19.12 34.73
N ASN A 14 2.97 20.19 35.49
CA ASN A 14 2.98 21.55 34.94
C ASN A 14 4.17 21.66 33.99
N LYS A 15 3.87 21.65 32.71
CA LYS A 15 4.88 21.87 31.62
C LYS A 15 5.55 23.22 31.89
N THR A 16 6.84 23.22 32.14
CA THR A 16 7.63 24.46 32.25
C THR A 16 7.65 25.16 30.91
N SER A 17 7.68 26.50 30.87
CA SER A 17 7.70 27.33 29.67
C SER A 17 8.80 26.90 28.66
N GLY A 18 9.95 26.45 29.17
CA GLY A 18 11.03 25.91 28.35
C GLY A 18 10.69 24.61 27.62
N GLN A 19 9.87 23.74 28.23
CA GLN A 19 9.41 22.49 27.56
C GLN A 19 8.43 22.80 26.44
N ASN A 20 7.55 23.77 26.62
CA ASN A 20 6.63 24.20 25.58
C ASN A 20 7.38 24.82 24.40
N LEU A 21 8.41 25.60 24.66
CA LEU A 21 9.26 26.20 23.65
C LEU A 21 10.05 25.13 22.88
N PHE A 22 10.61 24.16 23.57
CA PHE A 22 11.29 23.01 22.95
C PHE A 22 10.33 22.21 22.05
N LEU A 23 9.16 21.87 22.57
CA LEU A 23 8.14 21.14 21.79
C LEU A 23 7.69 21.94 20.56
N PHE A 24 7.52 23.25 20.70
CA PHE A 24 7.16 24.11 19.57
C PHE A 24 8.22 24.06 18.45
N PHE A 25 9.49 24.26 18.76
CA PHE A 25 10.55 24.21 17.77
C PHE A 25 10.76 22.80 17.20
N PHE A 26 10.62 21.77 18.02
CA PHE A 26 10.72 20.38 17.58
C PHE A 26 9.60 19.98 16.61
N LEU A 27 8.37 20.43 16.87
CA LEU A 27 7.21 20.14 16.03
C LEU A 27 7.08 21.09 14.83
N LEU A 28 7.72 22.27 14.87
CA LEU A 28 7.63 23.27 13.82
C LEU A 28 8.06 22.69 12.45
N PHE A 29 9.16 21.95 12.40
CA PHE A 29 9.69 21.37 11.18
C PHE A 29 8.74 20.32 10.56
N PRO A 30 8.29 19.27 11.27
CA PRO A 30 7.36 18.30 10.71
C PRO A 30 6.00 18.91 10.37
N ILE A 31 5.51 19.89 11.14
CA ILE A 31 4.25 20.59 10.82
C ILE A 31 4.42 21.44 9.55
N ALA A 32 5.50 22.19 9.42
CA ALA A 32 5.77 22.98 8.22
C ALA A 32 5.91 22.08 6.98
N GLN A 33 6.62 20.98 7.10
CA GLN A 33 6.74 19.97 6.05
C GLN A 33 5.38 19.40 5.65
N PHE A 34 4.55 19.03 6.62
CA PHE A 34 3.19 18.53 6.37
C PHE A 34 2.32 19.58 5.64
N LEU A 35 2.34 20.83 6.11
CA LEU A 35 1.55 21.90 5.50
C LEU A 35 1.98 22.21 4.06
N ILE A 36 3.28 22.24 3.78
CA ILE A 36 3.80 22.56 2.45
C ILE A 36 3.60 21.38 1.49
N PHE A 37 4.09 20.19 1.85
CA PHE A 37 4.16 19.06 0.93
C PHE A 37 2.89 18.22 0.90
N TYR A 38 2.05 18.27 1.92
CA TYR A 38 0.80 17.51 1.95
C TYR A 38 -0.40 18.40 1.67
N VAL A 39 -0.63 19.41 2.50
CA VAL A 39 -1.79 20.29 2.35
C VAL A 39 -1.67 21.17 1.10
N GLY A 40 -0.49 21.75 0.85
CA GLY A 40 -0.25 22.59 -0.32
C GLY A 40 -0.38 21.82 -1.64
N VAL A 41 0.19 20.61 -1.71
CA VAL A 41 0.08 19.74 -2.90
C VAL A 41 -1.36 19.27 -3.09
N ALA A 42 -2.05 18.85 -2.03
CA ALA A 42 -3.46 18.45 -2.11
C ALA A 42 -4.37 19.60 -2.58
N ALA A 43 -4.17 20.81 -2.04
CA ALA A 43 -4.92 21.98 -2.48
C ALA A 43 -4.67 22.33 -3.96
N ASN A 44 -3.42 22.20 -4.42
CA ASN A 44 -3.09 22.41 -5.83
C ASN A 44 -3.72 21.33 -6.73
N THR A 45 -3.72 20.07 -6.31
CA THR A 45 -4.39 18.98 -7.03
C THR A 45 -5.90 19.21 -7.13
N LEU A 46 -6.54 19.66 -6.03
CA LEU A 46 -7.95 20.04 -6.05
C LEU A 46 -8.21 21.19 -7.03
N LYS A 47 -7.35 22.22 -7.03
CA LYS A 47 -7.45 23.34 -7.99
C LYS A 47 -7.32 22.86 -9.43
N LEU A 48 -6.33 22.01 -9.73
CA LEU A 48 -6.09 21.47 -11.07
C LEU A 48 -7.27 20.64 -11.59
N ALA A 49 -7.98 19.92 -10.75
CA ALA A 49 -9.14 19.15 -11.16
C ALA A 49 -10.27 19.99 -11.77
N PHE A 50 -10.35 21.26 -11.40
CA PHE A 50 -11.31 22.24 -11.96
C PHE A 50 -10.69 23.12 -13.04
N GLN A 51 -9.61 22.70 -13.66
CA GLN A 51 -8.91 23.47 -14.69
C GLN A 51 -8.71 22.65 -15.96
N VAL A 52 -8.64 23.30 -17.09
CA VAL A 52 -8.25 22.73 -18.39
C VAL A 52 -7.00 23.44 -18.86
N TRP A 53 -6.06 22.69 -19.42
CA TRP A 53 -4.87 23.26 -20.05
C TRP A 53 -5.21 23.72 -21.47
N ASP A 54 -4.88 24.96 -21.77
CA ASP A 54 -4.93 25.53 -23.11
C ASP A 54 -3.53 25.57 -23.71
N ALA A 55 -3.34 24.87 -24.82
CA ALA A 55 -2.05 24.77 -25.48
C ALA A 55 -1.64 26.05 -26.20
N ASP A 56 -2.62 26.86 -26.65
CA ASP A 56 -2.38 28.10 -27.41
C ASP A 56 -1.92 29.22 -26.49
N THR A 57 -2.57 29.38 -25.36
CA THR A 57 -2.23 30.41 -24.36
C THR A 57 -1.22 29.93 -23.32
N GLN A 58 -0.91 28.61 -23.28
CA GLN A 58 -0.06 27.95 -22.28
C GLN A 58 -0.49 28.26 -20.84
N THR A 59 -1.79 28.35 -20.59
CA THR A 59 -2.36 28.66 -19.29
C THR A 59 -3.46 27.66 -18.89
N TYR A 60 -3.74 27.62 -17.59
CA TYR A 60 -4.86 26.85 -17.07
C TYR A 60 -6.05 27.78 -16.86
N PHE A 61 -7.24 27.44 -17.37
CA PHE A 61 -8.48 28.12 -17.13
C PHE A 61 -9.50 27.24 -16.39
N PHE A 62 -10.38 27.85 -15.63
CA PHE A 62 -11.39 27.14 -14.85
C PHE A 62 -12.46 26.53 -15.76
N SER A 63 -12.69 25.23 -15.60
CA SER A 63 -13.71 24.50 -16.37
C SER A 63 -14.10 23.20 -15.68
N PHE A 64 -15.37 22.83 -15.79
CA PHE A 64 -15.88 21.51 -15.37
C PHE A 64 -15.72 20.42 -16.45
N ALA A 65 -15.31 20.79 -17.67
CA ALA A 65 -15.12 19.86 -18.78
C ALA A 65 -14.09 18.77 -18.46
N THR A 66 -13.20 19.01 -17.51
CA THR A 66 -12.22 18.04 -17.03
C THR A 66 -12.88 16.81 -16.42
N PHE A 67 -13.94 17.00 -15.64
CA PHE A 67 -14.70 15.90 -15.05
C PHE A 67 -15.46 15.10 -16.10
N GLU A 68 -16.03 15.77 -17.10
CA GLU A 68 -16.68 15.10 -18.23
C GLU A 68 -15.69 14.28 -19.04
N ARG A 69 -14.50 14.82 -19.35
CA ARG A 69 -13.42 14.09 -20.04
C ARG A 69 -12.96 12.91 -19.21
N ALA A 70 -12.71 13.10 -17.91
CA ALA A 70 -12.33 12.02 -17.01
C ALA A 70 -13.41 10.93 -16.97
N PHE A 71 -14.68 11.29 -16.86
CA PHE A 71 -15.78 10.36 -16.86
C PHE A 71 -15.87 9.55 -18.17
N ASN A 72 -15.79 10.23 -19.30
CA ASN A 72 -15.85 9.59 -20.60
C ASN A 72 -14.66 8.65 -20.82
N GLU A 73 -13.45 9.05 -20.45
CA GLU A 73 -12.26 8.24 -20.55
C GLU A 73 -12.37 6.96 -19.71
N PHE A 74 -12.94 7.06 -18.51
CA PHE A 74 -13.01 5.93 -17.60
C PHE A 74 -14.21 5.03 -17.79
N PHE A 75 -15.36 5.57 -18.13
CA PHE A 75 -16.62 4.80 -18.14
C PHE A 75 -17.15 4.52 -19.55
N VAL A 76 -16.76 5.31 -20.56
CA VAL A 76 -17.31 5.18 -21.91
C VAL A 76 -16.37 4.41 -22.85
N THR A 77 -15.05 4.61 -22.76
CA THR A 77 -14.08 3.99 -23.69
C THR A 77 -13.88 2.47 -23.48
N GLY A 78 -14.40 1.89 -22.41
CA GLY A 78 -14.35 0.44 -22.16
C GLY A 78 -12.97 -0.12 -21.76
N GLU A 79 -11.90 0.65 -21.88
CA GLU A 79 -10.54 0.24 -21.50
C GLU A 79 -10.39 0.05 -19.98
N MET A 80 -11.27 0.68 -19.21
CA MET A 80 -11.29 0.65 -17.76
C MET A 80 -11.54 -0.74 -17.17
N SER A 81 -12.28 -1.60 -17.88
CA SER A 81 -12.60 -2.94 -17.39
C SER A 81 -11.35 -3.78 -17.11
N LEU A 82 -10.33 -3.69 -17.95
CA LEU A 82 -9.06 -4.38 -17.77
C LEU A 82 -8.29 -3.82 -16.56
N LEU A 83 -8.24 -2.50 -16.42
CA LEU A 83 -7.54 -1.84 -15.31
C LEU A 83 -8.18 -2.18 -13.97
N ILE A 84 -9.51 -2.11 -13.88
CA ILE A 84 -10.27 -2.48 -12.68
C ILE A 84 -10.07 -3.96 -12.36
N LYS A 85 -10.16 -4.85 -13.36
CA LYS A 85 -9.96 -6.29 -13.19
C LYS A 85 -8.57 -6.58 -12.61
N ASN A 86 -7.52 -6.03 -13.21
CA ASN A 86 -6.15 -6.26 -12.75
C ASN A 86 -5.93 -5.68 -11.34
N SER A 87 -6.43 -4.49 -11.06
CA SER A 87 -6.36 -3.89 -9.72
C SER A 87 -7.16 -4.71 -8.69
N ALA A 88 -8.33 -5.23 -9.06
CA ALA A 88 -9.12 -6.10 -8.20
C ALA A 88 -8.42 -7.43 -7.91
N ILE A 89 -7.78 -8.05 -8.91
CA ILE A 89 -6.98 -9.26 -8.71
C ILE A 89 -5.77 -8.96 -7.81
N GLN A 90 -5.07 -7.85 -8.04
CA GLN A 90 -3.93 -7.44 -7.19
C GLN A 90 -4.38 -7.20 -5.74
N PHE A 91 -5.47 -6.50 -5.54
CA PHE A 91 -6.07 -6.25 -4.23
C PHE A 91 -6.50 -7.55 -3.54
N ALA A 92 -7.27 -8.39 -4.25
CA ALA A 92 -7.77 -9.65 -3.71
C ALA A 92 -6.64 -10.62 -3.34
N THR A 93 -5.62 -10.76 -4.19
CA THR A 93 -4.46 -11.60 -3.88
C THR A 93 -3.66 -11.06 -2.69
N GLY A 94 -3.47 -9.75 -2.59
CA GLY A 94 -2.82 -9.13 -1.44
C GLY A 94 -3.59 -9.36 -0.14
N LEU A 95 -4.91 -9.16 -0.16
CA LEU A 95 -5.77 -9.24 1.00
C LEU A 95 -6.05 -10.70 1.43
N PHE A 96 -6.43 -11.57 0.49
CA PHE A 96 -6.89 -12.93 0.81
C PHE A 96 -5.80 -13.99 0.80
N ILE A 97 -4.67 -13.74 0.16
CA ILE A 97 -3.54 -14.67 0.13
C ILE A 97 -2.34 -14.08 0.86
N GLY A 98 -1.91 -12.88 0.49
CA GLY A 98 -0.71 -12.25 1.05
C GLY A 98 -0.82 -12.00 2.55
N MET A 99 -1.88 -11.34 2.99
CA MET A 99 -2.08 -10.98 4.40
C MET A 99 -2.21 -12.22 5.31
N PRO A 100 -3.05 -13.24 5.02
CA PRO A 100 -3.12 -14.44 5.85
C PRO A 100 -1.78 -15.18 5.93
N LEU A 101 -1.05 -15.31 4.82
CA LEU A 101 0.27 -15.92 4.82
C LEU A 101 1.27 -15.14 5.69
N GLN A 102 1.27 -13.80 5.60
CA GLN A 102 2.11 -12.95 6.43
C GLN A 102 1.79 -13.13 7.92
N ILE A 103 0.51 -13.17 8.30
CA ILE A 103 0.06 -13.39 9.69
C ILE A 103 0.50 -14.78 10.18
N MET A 104 0.30 -15.82 9.38
CA MET A 104 0.72 -17.19 9.75
C MET A 104 2.23 -17.30 9.95
N VAL A 105 3.03 -16.75 9.04
CA VAL A 105 4.49 -16.76 9.15
C VAL A 105 4.96 -15.87 10.31
N ALA A 106 4.32 -14.72 10.54
CA ALA A 106 4.59 -13.89 11.70
C ALA A 106 4.36 -14.66 13.02
N TYR A 107 3.31 -15.46 13.09
CA TYR A 107 3.03 -16.30 14.25
C TYR A 107 4.10 -17.39 14.46
N VAL A 108 4.54 -18.08 13.41
CA VAL A 108 5.64 -19.05 13.47
C VAL A 108 6.93 -18.41 13.99
N VAL A 109 7.22 -17.20 13.50
CA VAL A 109 8.39 -16.43 13.96
C VAL A 109 8.22 -15.96 15.41
N PHE A 110 7.02 -15.53 15.80
CA PHE A 110 6.67 -15.12 17.17
C PHE A 110 6.88 -16.24 18.17
N LYS A 111 6.49 -17.47 17.83
CA LYS A 111 6.69 -18.67 18.67
C LYS A 111 8.15 -19.14 18.75
N GLN A 112 9.08 -18.45 18.10
CA GLN A 112 10.51 -18.78 18.09
C GLN A 112 10.81 -20.25 17.74
N VAL A 113 10.10 -20.80 16.77
CA VAL A 113 10.33 -22.15 16.26
C VAL A 113 11.80 -22.30 15.82
N PRO A 114 12.41 -23.50 15.96
CA PRO A 114 13.78 -23.75 15.49
C PRO A 114 13.99 -23.22 14.07
N LEU A 115 15.13 -22.59 13.81
CA LEU A 115 15.45 -21.91 12.55
C LEU A 115 14.70 -20.57 12.28
N SER A 116 13.91 -20.06 13.23
CA SER A 116 13.18 -18.79 13.05
C SER A 116 14.10 -17.62 12.66
N ASN A 117 15.32 -17.59 13.16
CA ASN A 117 16.31 -16.55 12.81
C ASN A 117 16.78 -16.67 11.35
N VAL A 118 16.95 -17.89 10.84
CA VAL A 118 17.28 -18.12 9.43
C VAL A 118 16.13 -17.71 8.54
N PHE A 119 14.91 -18.06 8.90
CA PHE A 119 13.70 -17.62 8.19
C PHE A 119 13.60 -16.08 8.15
N LYS A 120 13.85 -15.41 9.28
CA LYS A 120 13.88 -13.93 9.32
C LYS A 120 14.87 -13.37 8.30
N VAL A 121 16.10 -13.86 8.26
CA VAL A 121 17.13 -13.37 7.32
C VAL A 121 16.69 -13.56 5.87
N ILE A 122 16.21 -14.76 5.51
CA ILE A 122 15.78 -15.08 4.15
C ILE A 122 14.58 -14.22 3.73
N LEU A 123 13.59 -14.02 4.62
CA LEU A 123 12.39 -13.24 4.32
C LEU A 123 12.67 -11.74 4.25
N PHE A 124 13.64 -11.23 5.02
CA PHE A 124 13.99 -9.80 5.00
C PHE A 124 15.02 -9.44 3.93
N MET A 125 15.74 -10.43 3.38
CA MET A 125 16.76 -10.21 2.35
C MET A 125 16.27 -9.36 1.17
N PRO A 126 15.05 -9.56 0.61
CA PRO A 126 14.54 -8.72 -0.47
C PRO A 126 14.41 -7.24 -0.12
N ASN A 127 14.16 -6.91 1.16
CA ASN A 127 14.00 -5.52 1.61
C ASN A 127 15.34 -4.82 1.93
N ILE A 128 16.43 -5.58 2.07
CA ILE A 128 17.77 -5.03 2.33
C ILE A 128 18.40 -4.56 1.02
N ILE A 129 18.12 -5.26 -0.06
CA ILE A 129 18.67 -4.96 -1.39
C ILE A 129 17.78 -3.87 -2.03
N SER A 130 18.40 -2.96 -2.79
CA SER A 130 17.64 -1.98 -3.58
C SER A 130 16.59 -2.71 -4.45
N SER A 131 15.33 -2.33 -4.31
CA SER A 131 14.22 -2.94 -5.05
C SER A 131 14.44 -2.90 -6.57
N LEU A 132 15.06 -1.83 -7.08
CA LEU A 132 15.37 -1.70 -8.50
C LEU A 132 16.38 -2.74 -8.98
N VAL A 133 17.49 -2.90 -8.24
CA VAL A 133 18.52 -3.91 -8.55
C VAL A 133 17.94 -5.31 -8.48
N PHE A 134 17.11 -5.56 -7.46
CA PHE A 134 16.47 -6.86 -7.29
C PHE A 134 15.51 -7.19 -8.44
N VAL A 135 14.71 -6.22 -8.89
CA VAL A 135 13.84 -6.36 -10.07
C VAL A 135 14.67 -6.61 -11.34
N MET A 136 15.80 -5.93 -11.53
CA MET A 136 16.68 -6.18 -12.68
C MET A 136 17.25 -7.60 -12.69
N CYS A 137 17.70 -8.10 -11.55
CA CYS A 137 18.16 -9.48 -11.40
C CYS A 137 17.03 -10.49 -11.66
N ALA A 138 15.84 -10.25 -11.08
CA ALA A 138 14.67 -11.10 -11.29
C ALA A 138 14.24 -11.11 -12.78
N LYS A 139 14.24 -9.95 -13.44
CA LYS A 139 13.94 -9.84 -14.87
C LYS A 139 14.92 -10.67 -15.71
N ALA A 140 16.21 -10.57 -15.43
CA ALA A 140 17.23 -11.37 -16.12
C ALA A 140 17.04 -12.88 -15.87
N LEU A 141 16.76 -13.28 -14.65
CA LEU A 141 16.47 -14.67 -14.27
C LEU A 141 15.23 -15.20 -14.98
N ILE A 142 14.13 -14.45 -14.98
CA ILE A 142 12.86 -14.88 -15.59
C ILE A 142 12.96 -14.91 -17.10
N GLN A 143 13.64 -13.95 -17.72
CA GLN A 143 13.72 -13.87 -19.19
C GLN A 143 14.80 -14.77 -19.82
N LYS A 144 15.88 -15.06 -19.10
CA LYS A 144 17.02 -15.83 -19.61
C LYS A 144 17.25 -17.12 -18.81
N GLY A 145 17.27 -17.04 -17.48
CA GLY A 145 17.60 -18.17 -16.63
C GLY A 145 16.54 -19.26 -16.63
N LEU A 146 15.26 -18.91 -16.47
CA LEU A 146 14.17 -19.89 -16.45
C LEU A 146 13.99 -20.66 -17.76
N PRO A 147 14.01 -20.04 -18.96
CA PRO A 147 13.95 -20.76 -20.22
C PRO A 147 15.06 -21.80 -20.35
N ILE A 148 16.28 -21.46 -19.95
CA ILE A 148 17.42 -22.39 -19.96
C ILE A 148 17.21 -23.54 -18.98
N LEU A 149 16.77 -23.26 -17.76
CA LEU A 149 16.54 -24.27 -16.72
C LEU A 149 15.40 -25.23 -17.08
N MET A 150 14.35 -24.72 -17.73
CA MET A 150 13.19 -25.50 -18.15
C MET A 150 13.37 -26.14 -19.52
N ASN A 151 14.48 -25.89 -20.21
CA ASN A 151 14.77 -26.35 -21.57
C ASN A 151 13.63 -25.96 -22.55
N ASP A 152 13.05 -24.80 -22.36
CA ASP A 152 11.96 -24.24 -23.18
C ASP A 152 12.30 -22.80 -23.60
N GLU A 153 12.91 -22.67 -24.77
CA GLU A 153 13.28 -21.37 -25.35
C GLU A 153 12.06 -20.51 -25.73
N GLY A 154 10.88 -21.11 -25.81
CA GLY A 154 9.61 -20.43 -26.09
C GLY A 154 8.99 -19.76 -24.86
N LEU A 155 9.46 -20.04 -23.67
CA LEU A 155 8.92 -19.52 -22.41
C LEU A 155 9.14 -18.01 -22.27
N ARG A 156 8.09 -17.22 -22.46
CA ARG A 156 8.11 -15.75 -22.38
C ARG A 156 7.15 -15.23 -21.32
N LEU A 157 7.52 -15.39 -20.05
CA LEU A 157 6.67 -15.01 -18.91
C LEU A 157 6.50 -13.47 -18.74
N LEU A 158 7.44 -12.67 -19.24
CA LEU A 158 7.39 -11.21 -19.17
C LEU A 158 7.04 -10.55 -20.51
N ASN A 159 6.31 -11.25 -21.37
CA ASN A 159 5.84 -10.66 -22.62
C ASN A 159 4.67 -9.69 -22.33
N GLN A 160 4.85 -8.41 -22.66
CA GLN A 160 3.87 -7.33 -22.39
C GLN A 160 2.50 -7.53 -23.07
N TYR A 161 2.40 -8.44 -24.04
CA TYR A 161 1.16 -8.77 -24.75
C TYR A 161 0.45 -10.02 -24.20
N ASN A 162 1.05 -10.69 -23.21
CA ASN A 162 0.50 -11.92 -22.64
C ASN A 162 0.08 -11.70 -21.18
N SER A 163 -1.06 -12.27 -20.80
CA SER A 163 -1.56 -12.24 -19.41
C SER A 163 -0.59 -12.85 -18.40
N SER A 164 0.30 -13.76 -18.84
CA SER A 164 1.35 -14.32 -17.98
C SER A 164 2.23 -13.26 -17.34
N SER A 165 2.45 -12.15 -18.03
CA SER A 165 3.25 -11.02 -17.56
C SER A 165 2.66 -10.36 -16.32
N PHE A 166 1.34 -10.22 -16.25
CA PHE A 166 0.65 -9.69 -15.08
C PHE A 166 0.83 -10.61 -13.85
N TYR A 167 0.56 -11.90 -14.00
CA TYR A 167 0.66 -12.86 -12.89
C TYR A 167 2.10 -13.05 -12.40
N THR A 168 3.07 -13.05 -13.30
CA THR A 168 4.49 -13.16 -12.95
C THR A 168 4.93 -12.00 -12.06
N VAL A 169 4.60 -10.76 -12.43
CA VAL A 169 4.94 -9.58 -11.64
C VAL A 169 4.12 -9.51 -10.35
N LEU A 170 2.87 -9.97 -10.38
CA LEU A 170 2.01 -10.03 -9.19
C LEU A 170 2.62 -10.97 -8.12
N ILE A 171 3.00 -12.20 -8.50
CA ILE A 171 3.62 -13.17 -7.59
C ILE A 171 4.95 -12.63 -7.06
N PHE A 172 5.77 -12.07 -7.94
CA PHE A 172 7.01 -11.42 -7.53
C PHE A 172 6.77 -10.28 -6.54
N GLY A 173 5.79 -9.43 -6.80
CA GLY A 173 5.41 -8.33 -5.93
C GLY A 173 4.90 -8.79 -4.56
N MET A 174 4.13 -9.87 -4.51
CA MET A 174 3.70 -10.49 -3.25
C MET A 174 4.90 -10.93 -2.42
N TRP A 175 5.88 -11.59 -3.04
CA TRP A 175 7.09 -12.02 -2.36
C TRP A 175 7.94 -10.84 -1.88
N MET A 176 8.16 -9.82 -2.70
CA MET A 176 8.89 -8.60 -2.32
C MET A 176 8.28 -7.85 -1.15
N ASN A 177 6.95 -7.73 -1.12
CA ASN A 177 6.24 -7.01 -0.06
C ASN A 177 5.98 -7.87 1.19
N PHE A 178 6.34 -9.15 1.14
CA PHE A 178 6.03 -10.11 2.20
C PHE A 178 6.64 -9.71 3.55
N ALA A 179 7.90 -9.33 3.56
CA ALA A 179 8.63 -8.98 4.77
C ALA A 179 8.09 -7.71 5.47
N GLY A 180 7.62 -6.72 4.69
CA GLY A 180 7.04 -5.50 5.25
C GLY A 180 5.82 -5.77 6.13
N GLY A 181 4.87 -6.56 5.64
CA GLY A 181 3.68 -6.96 6.40
C GLY A 181 4.03 -7.86 7.58
N LEU A 182 4.96 -8.79 7.39
CA LEU A 182 5.42 -9.69 8.46
C LEU A 182 5.95 -8.92 9.68
N ILE A 183 6.77 -7.87 9.48
CA ILE A 183 7.29 -7.04 10.57
C ILE A 183 6.15 -6.42 11.38
N ILE A 184 5.12 -5.93 10.72
CA ILE A 184 4.03 -5.22 11.39
C ILE A 184 3.18 -6.20 12.21
N TYR A 185 2.82 -7.35 11.65
CA TYR A 185 2.07 -8.37 12.39
C TYR A 185 2.90 -8.97 13.53
N LEU A 186 4.19 -9.20 13.31
CA LEU A 186 5.10 -9.66 14.35
C LEU A 186 5.20 -8.64 15.50
N SER A 187 5.33 -7.35 15.19
CA SER A 187 5.35 -6.29 16.20
C SER A 187 4.05 -6.23 17.00
N ALA A 188 2.91 -6.38 16.33
CA ALA A 188 1.60 -6.45 16.99
C ALA A 188 1.51 -7.67 17.90
N MET A 189 1.98 -8.84 17.48
CA MET A 189 2.03 -10.05 18.32
C MET A 189 2.96 -9.88 19.52
N CYS A 190 4.12 -9.24 19.35
CA CYS A 190 5.06 -8.97 20.45
C CYS A 190 4.51 -7.98 21.47
N SER A 191 3.47 -7.21 21.15
CA SER A 191 2.81 -6.30 22.08
C SER A 191 1.76 -6.97 22.98
N ILE A 192 1.40 -8.23 22.72
CA ILE A 192 0.49 -9.01 23.56
C ILE A 192 1.13 -9.23 24.93
N SER A 193 0.36 -8.99 25.99
CA SER A 193 0.90 -9.16 27.35
C SER A 193 1.30 -10.61 27.62
N LYS A 194 2.39 -10.79 28.37
CA LYS A 194 2.86 -12.11 28.75
C LYS A 194 1.82 -12.90 29.55
N ASP A 195 1.09 -12.20 30.42
CA ASP A 195 0.05 -12.80 31.26
C ASP A 195 -1.04 -13.51 30.44
N ILE A 196 -1.45 -12.90 29.30
CA ILE A 196 -2.43 -13.50 28.39
C ILE A 196 -1.85 -14.75 27.74
N MET A 197 -0.58 -14.72 27.34
CA MET A 197 0.10 -15.87 26.72
C MET A 197 0.31 -17.01 27.73
N GLU A 198 0.67 -16.68 28.97
CA GLU A 198 0.81 -17.66 30.05
C GLU A 198 -0.52 -18.31 30.41
N TYR A 199 -1.61 -17.54 30.44
CA TYR A 199 -2.97 -18.08 30.62
C TYR A 199 -3.29 -19.16 29.58
N GLY A 200 -3.01 -18.89 28.31
CA GLY A 200 -3.19 -19.90 27.23
C GLY A 200 -2.37 -21.19 27.45
N GLN A 201 -1.16 -21.04 28.02
CA GLN A 201 -0.33 -22.21 28.36
C GLN A 201 -0.89 -22.99 29.58
N LEU A 202 -1.40 -22.30 30.58
CA LEU A 202 -2.03 -22.93 31.74
C LEU A 202 -3.28 -23.74 31.35
N GLU A 203 -4.05 -23.24 30.40
CA GLU A 203 -5.20 -23.97 29.82
C GLU A 203 -4.79 -25.09 28.83
N ASN A 204 -3.49 -25.37 28.71
CA ASN A 204 -2.94 -26.38 27.82
C ASN A 204 -3.46 -26.27 26.37
N MET A 205 -3.57 -25.03 25.88
CA MET A 205 -4.01 -24.76 24.50
C MET A 205 -3.00 -25.22 23.48
N SER A 206 -3.46 -25.91 22.43
CA SER A 206 -2.60 -26.18 21.28
C SER A 206 -2.27 -24.86 20.55
N SER A 207 -1.12 -24.82 19.86
CA SER A 207 -0.68 -23.61 19.10
C SER A 207 -1.73 -23.08 18.13
N LEU A 208 -2.52 -23.96 17.50
CA LEU A 208 -3.62 -23.54 16.62
C LEU A 208 -4.77 -22.87 17.41
N LYS A 209 -5.14 -23.41 18.59
CA LYS A 209 -6.16 -22.79 19.44
C LYS A 209 -5.67 -21.43 19.97
N GLU A 210 -4.42 -21.37 20.45
CA GLU A 210 -3.80 -20.12 20.87
C GLU A 210 -3.81 -19.07 19.76
N PHE A 211 -3.47 -19.46 18.52
CA PHE A 211 -3.51 -18.56 17.37
C PHE A 211 -4.90 -17.97 17.14
N TRP A 212 -5.95 -18.82 17.10
CA TRP A 212 -7.31 -18.38 16.76
C TRP A 212 -8.00 -17.62 17.90
N TYR A 213 -7.78 -18.01 19.16
CA TYR A 213 -8.53 -17.46 20.30
C TYR A 213 -7.79 -16.37 21.07
N ILE A 214 -6.46 -16.30 20.97
CA ILE A 214 -5.66 -15.30 21.68
C ILE A 214 -5.00 -14.34 20.68
N VAL A 215 -4.17 -14.87 19.79
CA VAL A 215 -3.30 -14.04 18.95
C VAL A 215 -4.11 -13.25 17.92
N LEU A 216 -4.96 -13.93 17.15
CA LEU A 216 -5.72 -13.30 16.07
C LEU A 216 -6.65 -12.18 16.58
N PRO A 217 -7.45 -12.38 17.65
CA PRO A 217 -8.23 -11.31 18.24
C PRO A 217 -7.37 -10.14 18.77
N SER A 218 -6.24 -10.44 19.40
CA SER A 218 -5.35 -9.42 19.95
C SER A 218 -4.73 -8.50 18.88
N ILE A 219 -4.41 -9.05 17.68
CA ILE A 219 -3.86 -8.27 16.57
C ILE A 219 -4.93 -7.74 15.62
N PHE A 220 -6.21 -8.01 15.88
CA PHE A 220 -7.32 -7.64 15.00
C PHE A 220 -7.36 -6.13 14.67
N PRO A 221 -7.11 -5.18 15.60
CA PRO A 221 -7.03 -3.77 15.27
C PRO A 221 -5.96 -3.44 14.21
N THR A 222 -4.84 -4.18 14.23
CA THR A 222 -3.78 -4.04 13.22
C THR A 222 -4.25 -4.58 11.87
N ILE A 223 -4.95 -5.70 11.85
CA ILE A 223 -5.55 -6.28 10.64
C ILE A 223 -6.56 -5.30 10.02
N VAL A 224 -7.45 -4.72 10.83
CA VAL A 224 -8.42 -3.71 10.37
C VAL A 224 -7.72 -2.52 9.74
N THR A 225 -6.67 -2.00 10.39
CA THR A 225 -5.87 -0.89 9.84
C THR A 225 -5.29 -1.23 8.46
N TYR A 226 -4.77 -2.45 8.30
CA TYR A 226 -4.22 -2.90 7.01
C TYR A 226 -5.28 -3.03 5.93
N ILE A 227 -6.45 -3.57 6.25
CA ILE A 227 -7.58 -3.66 5.31
C ILE A 227 -8.00 -2.26 4.84
N ILE A 228 -8.10 -1.29 5.76
CA ILE A 228 -8.44 0.10 5.47
C ILE A 228 -7.40 0.72 4.52
N VAL A 229 -6.11 0.55 4.81
CA VAL A 229 -5.02 1.05 3.97
C VAL A 229 -5.03 0.39 2.59
N ALA A 230 -5.28 -0.93 2.51
CA ALA A 230 -5.37 -1.65 1.24
C ALA A 230 -6.54 -1.16 0.37
N ILE A 231 -7.72 -0.90 0.96
CA ILE A 231 -8.87 -0.33 0.26
C ILE A 231 -8.54 1.09 -0.25
N ALA A 232 -7.94 1.93 0.59
CA ALA A 232 -7.54 3.28 0.20
C ALA A 232 -6.49 3.28 -0.93
N ALA A 233 -5.59 2.31 -0.93
CA ALA A 233 -4.55 2.15 -1.94
C ALA A 233 -5.04 1.49 -3.25
N PHE A 234 -6.27 1.01 -3.34
CA PHE A 234 -6.79 0.26 -4.48
C PHE A 234 -6.56 0.96 -5.83
N PHE A 235 -6.77 2.26 -5.90
CA PHE A 235 -6.62 3.04 -7.13
C PHE A 235 -5.21 3.58 -7.37
N THR A 236 -4.35 3.57 -6.37
CA THR A 236 -3.00 4.17 -6.44
C THR A 236 -1.89 3.13 -6.46
N ASN A 237 -2.19 1.88 -6.11
CA ASN A 237 -1.18 0.82 -6.03
C ASN A 237 -0.80 0.32 -7.43
N TYR A 238 0.40 0.66 -7.87
CA TYR A 238 0.97 0.13 -9.12
C TYR A 238 1.96 -1.04 -8.91
N GLY A 239 2.20 -1.46 -7.66
CA GLY A 239 3.09 -2.57 -7.32
C GLY A 239 4.49 -2.41 -7.94
N HIS A 240 5.05 -3.50 -8.43
CA HIS A 240 6.34 -3.52 -9.12
C HIS A 240 6.23 -3.44 -10.65
N PHE A 241 5.03 -3.26 -11.20
CA PHE A 241 4.83 -3.25 -12.65
C PHE A 241 5.65 -2.18 -13.37
N TYR A 242 5.74 -0.97 -12.78
CA TYR A 242 6.59 0.08 -13.34
C TYR A 242 8.07 -0.29 -13.34
N SER A 243 8.56 -0.93 -12.29
CA SER A 243 9.95 -1.35 -12.18
C SER A 243 10.32 -2.44 -13.20
N PHE A 244 9.35 -3.31 -13.57
CA PHE A 244 9.55 -4.35 -14.59
C PHE A 244 9.47 -3.84 -16.01
N TYR A 245 8.49 -2.98 -16.31
CA TYR A 245 8.16 -2.57 -17.70
C TYR A 245 8.56 -1.13 -18.02
N GLY A 246 8.90 -0.33 -17.00
CA GLY A 246 9.26 1.08 -17.18
C GLY A 246 8.09 1.96 -17.62
N GLY A 247 8.43 3.16 -18.09
CA GLY A 247 7.48 4.12 -18.68
C GLY A 247 7.22 3.89 -20.18
N GLU A 248 7.97 2.98 -20.80
CA GLU A 248 7.90 2.74 -22.25
C GLU A 248 6.61 2.02 -22.65
N GLY A 249 6.15 2.27 -23.88
CA GLY A 249 4.94 1.70 -24.46
C GLY A 249 3.76 2.68 -24.43
N SER A 250 3.34 3.12 -25.61
CA SER A 250 2.10 3.88 -25.80
C SER A 250 0.92 2.91 -25.83
N GLY A 251 -0.16 3.30 -25.16
CA GLY A 251 -1.42 2.55 -25.14
C GLY A 251 -1.59 1.59 -23.97
N MET A 252 -2.73 0.92 -23.98
CA MET A 252 -3.15 -0.02 -22.94
C MET A 252 -2.38 -1.33 -23.03
N GLN A 253 -1.75 -1.73 -21.93
CA GLN A 253 -1.00 -2.98 -21.83
C GLN A 253 -1.75 -3.99 -20.94
N VAL A 254 -1.64 -5.29 -21.24
CA VAL A 254 -2.37 -6.36 -20.56
C VAL A 254 -2.07 -6.40 -19.04
N TYR A 255 -0.90 -5.96 -18.64
CA TYR A 255 -0.47 -5.93 -17.24
C TYR A 255 -0.83 -4.64 -16.47
N MET A 256 -1.48 -3.67 -17.13
CA MET A 256 -1.78 -2.39 -16.49
C MET A 256 -2.81 -2.54 -15.37
N THR A 257 -2.50 -1.85 -14.25
CA THR A 257 -3.42 -1.60 -13.15
C THR A 257 -3.84 -0.13 -13.16
N LEU A 258 -4.88 0.23 -12.42
CA LEU A 258 -5.31 1.63 -12.27
C LEU A 258 -4.18 2.54 -11.78
N GLY A 259 -3.48 2.10 -10.72
CA GLY A 259 -2.35 2.85 -10.18
C GLY A 259 -1.23 3.06 -11.19
N LEU A 260 -0.89 2.03 -11.99
CA LEU A 260 0.13 2.14 -13.03
C LEU A 260 -0.32 3.09 -14.15
N TYR A 261 -1.58 3.03 -14.54
CA TYR A 261 -2.15 3.91 -15.56
C TYR A 261 -2.04 5.38 -15.14
N PHE A 262 -2.49 5.72 -13.92
CA PHE A 262 -2.36 7.08 -13.38
C PHE A 262 -0.91 7.52 -13.24
N PHE A 263 -0.06 6.62 -12.76
CA PHE A 263 1.37 6.93 -12.62
C PHE A 263 2.00 7.26 -13.97
N LYS A 264 1.72 6.47 -15.02
CA LYS A 264 2.23 6.74 -16.37
C LYS A 264 1.71 8.06 -16.95
N LYS A 265 0.45 8.40 -16.72
CA LYS A 265 -0.13 9.67 -17.18
C LYS A 265 0.55 10.89 -16.53
N VAL A 266 0.95 10.78 -15.27
CA VAL A 266 1.61 11.88 -14.54
C VAL A 266 3.11 11.90 -14.79
N ALA A 267 3.76 10.74 -14.77
CA ALA A 267 5.21 10.64 -14.92
C ALA A 267 5.67 10.83 -16.38
N GLY A 268 4.79 10.50 -17.32
CA GLY A 268 5.14 10.46 -18.74
C GLY A 268 6.16 9.36 -19.09
N GLY A 269 6.49 9.24 -20.36
CA GLY A 269 7.63 8.47 -20.84
C GLY A 269 8.84 9.37 -21.11
N LEU A 270 10.00 8.78 -21.37
CA LEU A 270 11.25 9.51 -21.66
C LEU A 270 11.13 10.57 -22.78
N ASN A 271 10.20 10.36 -23.71
CA ASN A 271 9.99 11.23 -24.88
C ASN A 271 8.63 11.96 -24.82
N THR A 272 7.95 12.01 -23.67
CA THR A 272 6.64 12.69 -23.57
C THR A 272 6.86 14.21 -23.48
N PRO A 273 6.32 15.03 -24.41
CA PRO A 273 6.43 16.47 -24.34
C PRO A 273 5.77 17.01 -23.07
N MET A 274 6.35 18.04 -22.46
CA MET A 274 5.81 18.65 -21.24
C MET A 274 4.40 19.26 -21.48
N SER A 275 4.11 19.70 -22.68
CA SER A 275 2.77 20.21 -23.07
C SER A 275 1.70 19.14 -22.96
N SER A 276 1.98 17.90 -23.41
CA SER A 276 1.04 16.79 -23.26
C SER A 276 0.87 16.36 -21.80
N LEU A 277 1.92 16.38 -20.98
CA LEU A 277 1.79 16.12 -19.55
C LEU A 277 0.92 17.16 -18.84
N ARG A 278 1.08 18.45 -19.21
CA ARG A 278 0.26 19.53 -18.64
C ARG A 278 -1.23 19.38 -18.92
N SER A 279 -1.60 18.78 -20.05
CA SER A 279 -3.02 18.48 -20.37
C SER A 279 -3.56 17.29 -19.60
N GLU A 280 -2.70 16.33 -19.20
CA GLU A 280 -3.10 15.13 -18.45
C GLU A 280 -3.29 15.41 -16.94
N TYR A 281 -2.52 16.34 -16.35
CA TYR A 281 -2.59 16.61 -14.91
C TYR A 281 -4.01 16.99 -14.43
N PRO A 282 -4.78 17.86 -15.09
CA PRO A 282 -6.16 18.14 -14.72
C PRO A 282 -7.05 16.87 -14.75
N ILE A 283 -6.93 16.06 -15.80
CA ILE A 283 -7.74 14.85 -15.99
C ILE A 283 -7.45 13.84 -14.88
N VAL A 284 -6.17 13.60 -14.58
CA VAL A 284 -5.77 12.70 -13.48
C VAL A 284 -6.22 13.23 -12.12
N SER A 285 -6.15 14.55 -11.91
CA SER A 285 -6.62 15.19 -10.68
C SER A 285 -8.14 15.05 -10.50
N ALA A 286 -8.92 15.28 -11.55
CA ALA A 286 -10.37 15.07 -11.54
C ALA A 286 -10.74 13.62 -11.29
N SER A 287 -10.04 12.69 -11.95
CA SER A 287 -10.20 11.25 -11.74
C SER A 287 -9.89 10.85 -10.30
N GLY A 288 -8.83 11.39 -9.72
CA GLY A 288 -8.46 11.16 -8.31
C GLY A 288 -9.57 11.58 -7.35
N ILE A 289 -10.23 12.72 -7.58
CA ILE A 289 -11.39 13.17 -6.78
C ILE A 289 -12.56 12.20 -6.95
N MET A 290 -12.90 11.80 -8.19
CA MET A 290 -14.00 10.88 -8.46
C MET A 290 -13.78 9.54 -7.76
N PHE A 291 -12.58 8.97 -7.84
CA PHE A 291 -12.26 7.71 -7.15
C PHE A 291 -12.24 7.87 -5.65
N THR A 292 -11.72 8.99 -5.12
CA THR A 292 -11.76 9.26 -3.67
C THR A 292 -13.21 9.33 -3.17
N ALA A 293 -14.12 9.93 -3.94
CA ALA A 293 -15.54 10.00 -3.62
C ALA A 293 -16.20 8.60 -3.55
N ILE A 294 -15.68 7.62 -4.30
CA ILE A 294 -16.14 6.22 -4.25
C ILE A 294 -15.47 5.46 -3.10
N VAL A 295 -14.16 5.59 -2.95
CA VAL A 295 -13.37 4.80 -1.97
C VAL A 295 -13.60 5.25 -0.54
N ALA A 296 -13.72 6.56 -0.30
CA ALA A 296 -13.86 7.07 1.06
C ALA A 296 -15.10 6.50 1.78
N PRO A 297 -16.32 6.51 1.20
CA PRO A 297 -17.48 5.87 1.83
C PRO A 297 -17.28 4.37 2.08
N ILE A 298 -16.68 3.63 1.12
CA ILE A 298 -16.40 2.21 1.26
C ILE A 298 -15.43 1.97 2.42
N THR A 299 -14.39 2.78 2.51
CA THR A 299 -13.38 2.71 3.58
C THR A 299 -14.00 2.97 4.96
N PHE A 300 -14.83 4.02 5.09
CA PHE A 300 -15.52 4.34 6.33
C PHE A 300 -16.53 3.25 6.73
N LEU A 301 -17.28 2.73 5.77
CA LEU A 301 -18.24 1.65 6.01
C LEU A 301 -17.52 0.38 6.48
N THR A 302 -16.45 -0.01 5.77
CA THR A 302 -15.65 -1.18 6.13
C THR A 302 -15.04 -1.04 7.52
N LYS A 303 -14.48 0.15 7.83
CA LYS A 303 -13.97 0.45 9.17
C LYS A 303 -15.04 0.28 10.23
N HIS A 304 -16.20 0.92 10.05
CA HIS A 304 -17.31 0.85 11.00
C HIS A 304 -17.81 -0.58 11.22
N LEU A 305 -17.94 -1.36 10.14
CA LEU A 305 -18.38 -2.75 10.23
C LEU A 305 -17.35 -3.63 10.96
N LEU A 306 -16.07 -3.50 10.63
CA LEU A 306 -15.01 -4.30 11.26
C LEU A 306 -14.81 -3.93 12.73
N GLU A 307 -14.94 -2.66 13.11
CA GLU A 307 -14.85 -2.22 14.51
C GLU A 307 -16.09 -2.60 15.33
N LYS A 308 -17.27 -2.68 14.70
CA LYS A 308 -18.54 -3.01 15.38
C LYS A 308 -18.72 -4.52 15.55
N TYR A 309 -18.33 -5.32 14.57
CA TYR A 309 -18.59 -6.76 14.55
C TYR A 309 -17.30 -7.60 14.70
N GLY A 310 -16.15 -6.96 14.79
CA GLY A 310 -14.89 -7.63 15.07
C GLY A 310 -14.79 -8.15 16.51
N PRO A 311 -13.88 -9.11 16.77
CA PRO A 311 -13.66 -9.68 18.10
C PRO A 311 -13.08 -8.66 19.09
#